data_73cbdbc37e3bda98d4442e4d9c01723f
#
_entry.id   73cbdbc37e3bda98d4442e4d9c01723f
#
_cell.length_a   1.000
_cell.length_b   1.000
_cell.length_c   1.000
_cell.angle_alpha   90.00
_cell.angle_beta   90.00
_cell.angle_gamma   90.00
#
_symmetry.space_group_name_H-M   'P 1'
#
loop_
_entity.id
_entity.type
_entity.pdbx_description
1 polymer ?
#
loop_
_entity_poly.entity_id
_entity_poly.type
_entity_poly.pdbx_seq_one_letter_code
_entity_poly.pdbx_strand_id
1 'polypeptide(L)'
;MVRKNYLPFILLIAAVILLLWIKKNQRGGGSYLPDRSTNETSEFKRSGTKIVYSKHARCRMDCRHIDGAEVADILANGNVNYSKVEEDAKGKTYPVEGITRDKQNVRIVFAPHDNETVVVTVIDLDKDWPCNCN
;
A
#
# COMPACT_ATOMS: atom_id res chain seq x y z
N MET A 1 36.13 26.77 47.66
CA MET A 1 35.90 26.05 46.37
C MET A 1 34.43 25.78 46.26
N VAL A 2 33.74 26.50 45.38
CA VAL A 2 32.31 26.25 45.13
C VAL A 2 32.21 25.07 44.14
N ARG A 3 31.83 23.86 44.64
CA ARG A 3 31.49 22.76 43.76
C ARG A 3 30.19 23.11 43.04
N LYS A 4 30.28 23.63 41.83
CA LYS A 4 29.11 23.78 40.94
C LYS A 4 28.56 22.39 40.65
N ASN A 5 27.41 22.08 41.24
CA ASN A 5 26.69 20.83 40.98
C ASN A 5 26.08 20.89 39.57
N TYR A 6 26.82 20.40 38.58
CA TYR A 6 26.33 20.29 37.20
C TYR A 6 25.34 19.09 37.00
N LEU A 7 25.16 18.32 38.10
CA LEU A 7 24.31 17.11 38.06
C LEU A 7 22.88 17.39 37.54
N PRO A 8 22.17 18.45 38.01
CA PRO A 8 20.83 18.75 37.49
C PRO A 8 20.82 19.14 36.00
N PHE A 9 21.87 19.82 35.53
CA PHE A 9 21.97 20.18 34.11
C PHE A 9 22.25 18.97 33.19
N ILE A 10 23.06 18.02 33.65
CA ILE A 10 23.35 16.78 32.93
C ILE A 10 22.09 15.93 32.83
N LEU A 11 21.29 15.83 33.88
CA LEU A 11 20.02 15.09 33.89
C LEU A 11 18.99 15.73 32.94
N LEU A 12 18.95 17.07 32.90
CA LEU A 12 18.04 17.80 31.99
C LEU A 12 18.41 17.59 30.50
N ILE A 13 19.70 17.64 30.19
CA ILE A 13 20.19 17.37 28.84
C ILE A 13 19.92 15.91 28.45
N ALA A 14 20.14 14.95 29.33
CA ALA A 14 19.86 13.53 29.09
C ALA A 14 18.35 13.30 28.85
N ALA A 15 17.47 13.96 29.61
CA ALA A 15 16.03 13.88 29.40
C ALA A 15 15.59 14.43 28.04
N VAL A 16 16.17 15.56 27.60
CA VAL A 16 15.89 16.16 26.29
C VAL A 16 16.37 15.25 25.15
N ILE A 17 17.56 14.68 25.28
CA ILE A 17 18.09 13.73 24.28
C ILE A 17 17.20 12.49 24.22
N LEU A 18 16.76 11.96 25.36
CA LEU A 18 15.85 10.80 25.42
C LEU A 18 14.51 11.10 24.75
N LEU A 19 13.92 12.27 25.00
CA LEU A 19 12.67 12.70 24.36
C LEU A 19 12.82 12.88 22.85
N LEU A 20 13.94 13.43 22.38
CA LEU A 20 14.22 13.57 20.95
C LEU A 20 14.45 12.19 20.30
N TRP A 21 15.09 11.27 21.02
CA TRP A 21 15.31 9.90 20.54
C TRP A 21 14.00 9.12 20.44
N ILE A 22 13.12 9.23 21.44
CA ILE A 22 11.78 8.65 21.44
C ILE A 22 10.96 9.21 20.28
N LYS A 23 10.97 10.54 20.07
CA LYS A 23 10.25 11.21 18.97
C LYS A 23 10.77 10.79 17.58
N LYS A 24 12.08 10.54 17.45
CA LYS A 24 12.69 10.05 16.22
C LYS A 24 12.37 8.56 15.98
N ASN A 25 12.32 7.77 17.07
CA ASN A 25 12.06 6.33 16.96
C ASN A 25 10.56 5.99 16.81
N GLN A 26 9.67 6.90 17.18
CA GLN A 26 8.21 6.74 16.94
C GLN A 26 7.77 7.00 15.50
N ARG A 27 8.67 7.42 14.61
CA ARG A 27 8.36 7.57 13.18
C ARG A 27 8.38 6.25 12.40
N GLY A 28 8.55 5.12 13.05
CA GLY A 28 8.63 3.79 12.46
C GLY A 28 7.64 2.74 12.98
N GLY A 29 6.63 3.13 13.72
CA GLY A 29 5.67 2.19 14.30
C GLY A 29 4.27 2.78 14.37
N GLY A 30 3.68 3.10 13.22
CA GLY A 30 2.24 3.24 13.14
C GLY A 30 1.63 1.86 13.35
N SER A 31 1.28 1.50 14.58
CA SER A 31 0.24 0.52 14.82
C SER A 31 -1.02 1.07 14.19
N TYR A 32 -1.29 0.68 12.95
CA TYR A 32 -2.62 0.77 12.40
C TYR A 32 -3.48 -0.20 13.19
N LEU A 33 -4.07 0.28 14.28
CA LEU A 33 -5.35 -0.26 14.70
C LEU A 33 -6.28 0.00 13.53
N PRO A 34 -6.97 -1.00 12.99
CA PRO A 34 -8.02 -0.75 12.02
C PRO A 34 -9.05 0.10 12.76
N ASP A 35 -9.06 1.39 12.46
CA ASP A 35 -10.21 2.23 12.78
C ASP A 35 -11.38 1.63 12.02
N ARG A 36 -12.18 0.91 12.77
CA ARG A 36 -13.47 0.37 12.33
C ARG A 36 -14.46 1.52 12.30
N SER A 37 -14.12 2.61 11.63
CA SER A 37 -15.10 3.60 11.25
C SER A 37 -15.81 3.07 10.01
N THR A 38 -16.94 2.47 10.26
CA THR A 38 -18.05 2.23 9.36
C THR A 38 -18.43 3.51 8.61
N ASN A 39 -17.71 3.81 7.58
CA ASN A 39 -18.14 4.54 6.40
C ASN A 39 -17.56 3.79 5.19
N GLU A 40 -18.02 2.55 5.03
CA GLU A 40 -18.02 1.92 3.73
C GLU A 40 -18.94 2.74 2.84
N THR A 41 -18.38 3.73 2.17
CA THR A 41 -18.90 4.08 0.86
C THR A 41 -18.76 2.81 0.04
N SER A 42 -19.88 2.21 -0.31
CA SER A 42 -20.07 0.91 -0.96
C SER A 42 -19.49 0.82 -2.37
N GLU A 43 -18.34 1.43 -2.64
CA GLU A 43 -17.83 1.65 -3.99
C GLU A 43 -16.79 0.63 -4.47
N PHE A 44 -16.09 -0.08 -3.58
CA PHE A 44 -15.10 -1.07 -3.98
C PHE A 44 -15.29 -2.42 -3.26
N LYS A 45 -16.14 -3.25 -3.84
CA LYS A 45 -16.36 -4.60 -3.35
C LYS A 45 -15.20 -5.51 -3.72
N ARG A 46 -14.39 -5.90 -2.74
CA ARG A 46 -13.15 -6.66 -2.92
C ARG A 46 -13.34 -8.18 -2.83
N SER A 47 -14.46 -8.65 -2.31
CA SER A 47 -14.75 -10.07 -2.10
C SER A 47 -16.00 -10.51 -2.84
N GLY A 48 -16.00 -11.76 -3.30
CA GLY A 48 -17.14 -12.37 -3.98
C GLY A 48 -17.40 -11.88 -5.40
N THR A 49 -16.45 -11.13 -6.00
CA THR A 49 -16.51 -10.69 -7.39
C THR A 49 -15.65 -11.60 -8.27
N LYS A 50 -16.08 -11.82 -9.51
CA LYS A 50 -15.30 -12.52 -10.51
C LYS A 50 -14.17 -11.61 -10.99
N ILE A 51 -12.94 -12.10 -10.96
CA ILE A 51 -11.78 -11.34 -11.48
C ILE A 51 -11.65 -11.59 -12.98
N VAL A 52 -11.61 -10.50 -13.73
CA VAL A 52 -11.43 -10.49 -15.19
C VAL A 52 -10.18 -9.69 -15.53
N TYR A 53 -9.41 -10.15 -16.50
CA TYR A 53 -8.14 -9.52 -16.85
C TYR A 53 -8.24 -8.85 -18.22
N SER A 54 -7.87 -7.58 -18.30
CA SER A 54 -7.69 -6.92 -19.59
C SER A 54 -6.54 -7.55 -20.37
N LYS A 55 -6.52 -7.35 -21.69
CA LYS A 55 -5.40 -7.81 -22.55
C LYS A 55 -4.07 -7.22 -22.07
N HIS A 56 -4.07 -5.94 -21.71
CA HIS A 56 -2.91 -5.24 -21.21
C HIS A 56 -2.44 -5.80 -19.85
N ALA A 57 -3.38 -6.08 -18.93
CA ALA A 57 -3.03 -6.68 -17.63
C ALA A 57 -2.38 -8.04 -17.79
N ARG A 58 -2.91 -8.92 -18.66
CA ARG A 58 -2.31 -10.24 -18.93
C ARG A 58 -0.88 -10.14 -19.41
N CYS A 59 -0.63 -9.28 -20.41
CA CYS A 59 0.72 -9.05 -20.91
C CYS A 59 1.67 -8.55 -19.81
N ARG A 60 1.21 -7.63 -18.96
CA ARG A 60 2.00 -7.10 -17.83
C ARG A 60 2.27 -8.15 -16.77
N MET A 61 1.29 -9.02 -16.47
CA MET A 61 1.43 -10.13 -15.54
C MET A 61 2.48 -11.13 -16.04
N ASP A 62 2.36 -11.57 -17.29
CA ASP A 62 3.30 -12.51 -17.91
C ASP A 62 4.73 -11.96 -17.90
N CYS A 63 4.89 -10.70 -18.32
CA CYS A 63 6.20 -10.04 -18.36
C CYS A 63 6.84 -9.87 -16.98
N ARG A 64 6.05 -9.66 -15.92
CA ARG A 64 6.50 -9.42 -14.55
C ARG A 64 6.45 -10.65 -13.67
N HIS A 65 6.07 -11.79 -14.22
CA HIS A 65 5.94 -13.07 -13.49
C HIS A 65 4.97 -13.02 -12.31
N ILE A 66 3.84 -12.31 -12.47
CA ILE A 66 2.79 -12.20 -11.46
C ILE A 66 1.61 -13.05 -11.90
N ASP A 67 1.22 -14.01 -11.06
CA ASP A 67 0.14 -14.93 -11.38
C ASP A 67 -1.25 -14.46 -10.86
N GLY A 68 -2.30 -15.17 -11.30
CA GLY A 68 -3.67 -14.82 -10.92
C GLY A 68 -3.97 -15.03 -9.43
N ALA A 69 -3.26 -15.94 -8.74
CA ALA A 69 -3.44 -16.16 -7.31
C ALA A 69 -2.84 -14.99 -6.50
N GLU A 70 -1.72 -14.44 -6.96
CA GLU A 70 -1.13 -13.22 -6.37
C GLU A 70 -2.02 -12.01 -6.59
N VAL A 71 -2.60 -11.86 -7.77
CA VAL A 71 -3.57 -10.79 -8.05
C VAL A 71 -4.79 -10.90 -7.13
N ALA A 72 -5.32 -12.11 -6.93
CA ALA A 72 -6.45 -12.34 -6.03
C ALA A 72 -6.09 -12.04 -4.57
N ASP A 73 -4.88 -12.43 -4.13
CA ASP A 73 -4.38 -12.13 -2.79
C ASP A 73 -4.21 -10.62 -2.56
N ILE A 74 -3.62 -9.90 -3.51
CA ILE A 74 -3.49 -8.43 -3.44
C ILE A 74 -4.88 -7.77 -3.45
N LEU A 75 -5.83 -8.24 -4.24
CA LEU A 75 -7.20 -7.72 -4.19
C LEU A 75 -7.81 -7.90 -2.80
N ALA A 76 -7.66 -9.07 -2.19
CA ALA A 76 -8.26 -9.38 -0.89
C ALA A 76 -7.57 -8.67 0.28
N ASN A 77 -6.24 -8.67 0.30
CA ASN A 77 -5.42 -8.33 1.46
C ASN A 77 -4.57 -7.07 1.32
N GLY A 78 -4.37 -6.57 0.09
CA GLY A 78 -3.56 -5.38 -0.18
C GLY A 78 -4.19 -4.07 0.32
N ASN A 79 -3.44 -3.00 0.32
CA ASN A 79 -3.86 -1.67 0.75
C ASN A 79 -4.32 -0.83 -0.44
N VAL A 80 -5.53 -0.28 -0.38
CA VAL A 80 -6.03 0.64 -1.41
C VAL A 80 -5.30 1.98 -1.27
N ASN A 81 -4.67 2.42 -2.35
CA ASN A 81 -4.04 3.73 -2.42
C ASN A 81 -5.08 4.77 -2.90
N TYR A 82 -5.85 5.31 -1.96
CA TYR A 82 -6.92 6.26 -2.28
C TYR A 82 -6.43 7.57 -2.93
N SER A 83 -5.17 7.94 -2.73
CA SER A 83 -4.59 9.14 -3.37
C SER A 83 -4.39 8.99 -4.89
N LYS A 84 -4.49 7.76 -5.38
CA LYS A 84 -4.32 7.39 -6.79
C LYS A 84 -5.58 6.77 -7.40
N VAL A 85 -6.72 6.88 -6.74
CA VAL A 85 -8.01 6.53 -7.32
C VAL A 85 -8.31 7.51 -8.43
N GLU A 86 -8.62 7.00 -9.60
CA GLU A 86 -8.98 7.79 -10.77
C GLU A 86 -10.42 7.49 -11.17
N GLU A 87 -11.12 8.49 -11.69
CA GLU A 87 -12.47 8.37 -12.20
C GLU A 87 -12.54 8.97 -13.59
N ASP A 88 -13.04 8.18 -14.53
CA ASP A 88 -13.27 8.61 -15.90
C ASP A 88 -14.71 8.26 -16.35
N ALA A 89 -15.01 8.48 -17.63
CA ALA A 89 -16.31 8.16 -18.21
C ALA A 89 -16.68 6.65 -18.17
N LYS A 90 -15.69 5.76 -17.89
CA LYS A 90 -15.88 4.31 -17.76
C LYS A 90 -16.07 3.86 -16.32
N GLY A 91 -15.84 4.76 -15.35
CA GLY A 91 -15.97 4.49 -13.93
C GLY A 91 -14.69 4.73 -13.13
N LYS A 92 -14.70 4.28 -11.88
CA LYS A 92 -13.57 4.44 -10.97
C LYS A 92 -12.59 3.28 -11.07
N THR A 93 -11.31 3.59 -10.92
CA THR A 93 -10.24 2.60 -10.79
C THR A 93 -9.55 2.73 -9.44
N TYR A 94 -9.28 1.59 -8.83
CA TYR A 94 -8.71 1.49 -7.49
C TYR A 94 -7.34 0.83 -7.54
N PRO A 95 -6.26 1.58 -7.32
CA PRO A 95 -4.93 1.01 -7.13
C PRO A 95 -4.83 0.32 -5.77
N VAL A 96 -4.48 -0.96 -5.76
CA VAL A 96 -4.23 -1.74 -4.55
C VAL A 96 -2.76 -2.14 -4.53
N GLU A 97 -2.09 -1.86 -3.41
CA GLU A 97 -0.67 -2.12 -3.22
C GLU A 97 -0.45 -3.26 -2.23
N GLY A 98 0.57 -4.06 -2.47
CA GLY A 98 0.94 -5.16 -1.59
C GLY A 98 2.19 -5.88 -2.05
N ILE A 99 2.59 -6.89 -1.28
CA ILE A 99 3.77 -7.71 -1.55
C ILE A 99 3.31 -9.09 -2.04
N THR A 100 3.80 -9.52 -3.19
CA THR A 100 3.55 -10.87 -3.72
C THR A 100 4.28 -11.94 -2.92
N ARG A 101 3.98 -13.22 -3.18
CA ARG A 101 4.69 -14.36 -2.58
C ARG A 101 6.18 -14.32 -2.90
N ASP A 102 6.54 -13.86 -4.09
CA ASP A 102 7.92 -13.74 -4.57
C ASP A 102 8.61 -12.45 -4.09
N LYS A 103 8.01 -11.73 -3.13
CA LYS A 103 8.55 -10.50 -2.54
C LYS A 103 8.59 -9.29 -3.48
N GLN A 104 7.84 -9.30 -4.56
CA GLN A 104 7.66 -8.11 -5.40
C GLN A 104 6.70 -7.14 -4.71
N ASN A 105 7.06 -5.87 -4.69
CA ASN A 105 6.19 -4.79 -4.23
C ASN A 105 5.38 -4.28 -5.41
N VAL A 106 4.08 -4.55 -5.42
CA VAL A 106 3.25 -4.33 -6.59
C VAL A 106 2.11 -3.37 -6.33
N ARG A 107 1.70 -2.68 -7.39
CA ARG A 107 0.42 -1.96 -7.48
C ARG A 107 -0.40 -2.57 -8.60
N ILE A 108 -1.58 -3.04 -8.25
CA ILE A 108 -2.55 -3.58 -9.20
C ILE A 108 -3.73 -2.64 -9.28
N VAL A 109 -4.12 -2.24 -10.47
CA VAL A 109 -5.23 -1.33 -10.69
C VAL A 109 -6.48 -2.13 -11.04
N PHE A 110 -7.51 -1.99 -10.23
CA PHE A 110 -8.78 -2.67 -10.38
C PHE A 110 -9.89 -1.69 -10.77
N ALA A 111 -10.73 -2.10 -11.70
CA ALA A 111 -11.96 -1.41 -12.09
C ALA A 111 -13.17 -2.28 -11.74
N PRO A 112 -13.93 -1.96 -10.69
CA PRO A 112 -15.18 -2.67 -10.40
C PRO A 112 -16.20 -2.43 -11.50
N HIS A 113 -16.91 -3.48 -11.91
CA HIS A 113 -18.00 -3.40 -12.87
C HIS A 113 -19.07 -4.44 -12.55
N ASP A 114 -20.21 -4.02 -12.07
CA ASP A 114 -21.31 -4.88 -11.62
C ASP A 114 -20.86 -6.02 -10.67
N ASN A 115 -20.86 -7.27 -11.14
CA ASN A 115 -20.43 -8.44 -10.38
C ASN A 115 -19.00 -8.90 -10.71
N GLU A 116 -18.26 -8.13 -11.49
CA GLU A 116 -16.89 -8.44 -11.89
C GLU A 116 -15.93 -7.34 -11.42
N THR A 117 -14.67 -7.70 -11.25
CA THR A 117 -13.60 -6.75 -11.02
C THR A 117 -12.56 -6.94 -12.12
N VAL A 118 -12.39 -5.93 -12.93
CA VAL A 118 -11.43 -5.95 -14.05
C VAL A 118 -10.05 -5.53 -13.56
N VAL A 119 -9.05 -6.37 -13.79
CA VAL A 119 -7.64 -6.00 -13.63
C VAL A 119 -7.22 -5.18 -14.86
N VAL A 120 -6.96 -3.91 -14.64
CA VAL A 120 -6.59 -2.95 -15.70
C VAL A 120 -5.11 -3.07 -16.02
N THR A 121 -4.27 -3.05 -15.00
CA THR A 121 -2.82 -3.19 -15.14
C THR A 121 -2.19 -3.68 -13.84
N VAL A 122 -0.95 -4.18 -13.95
CA VAL A 122 -0.11 -4.62 -12.84
C VAL A 122 1.23 -3.91 -12.96
N ILE A 123 1.72 -3.31 -11.88
CA ILE A 123 2.93 -2.50 -11.83
C ILE A 123 3.83 -3.05 -10.72
N ASP A 124 5.09 -3.34 -11.03
CA ASP A 124 6.13 -3.57 -10.03
C ASP A 124 6.69 -2.21 -9.62
N LEU A 125 6.68 -1.91 -8.33
CA LEU A 125 7.08 -0.60 -7.80
C LEU A 125 8.60 -0.48 -7.58
N ASP A 126 9.30 -1.61 -7.53
CA ASP A 126 10.72 -1.66 -7.21
C ASP A 126 11.58 -1.91 -8.45
N LYS A 127 10.98 -2.44 -9.53
CA LYS A 127 11.72 -2.83 -10.74
C LYS A 127 11.03 -2.35 -12.00
N ASP A 128 11.81 -1.74 -12.87
CA ASP A 128 11.36 -1.44 -14.24
C ASP A 128 11.56 -2.66 -15.14
N TRP A 129 10.47 -3.07 -15.79
CA TRP A 129 10.43 -4.22 -16.68
C TRP A 129 10.24 -3.76 -18.12
N PRO A 130 11.11 -4.16 -19.04
CA PRO A 130 10.98 -3.79 -20.45
C PRO A 130 9.85 -4.60 -21.14
N CYS A 131 8.62 -4.39 -20.70
CA CYS A 131 7.44 -5.07 -21.24
C CYS A 131 6.93 -4.39 -22.50
N ASN A 132 6.84 -5.12 -23.60
CA ASN A 132 6.23 -4.63 -24.85
C ASN A 132 4.73 -5.01 -24.87
N CYS A 133 3.92 -4.26 -24.11
CA CYS A 133 2.49 -4.51 -23.93
C CYS A 133 1.65 -3.38 -24.55
N ASN A 134 1.65 -3.25 -25.87
CA ASN A 134 0.84 -2.28 -26.61
C ASN A 134 -0.51 -2.87 -27.03
#